data_02197491078edb194f751b6b5697aa5a
#
_entry.id   02197491078edb194f751b6b5697aa5a
#
_cell.length_a   1.000
_cell.length_b   1.000
_cell.length_c   1.000
_cell.angle_alpha   90.00
_cell.angle_beta   90.00
_cell.angle_gamma   90.00
#
_symmetry.space_group_name_H-M   'P 1'
#
loop_
_entity.id
_entity.type
_entity.pdbx_description
1 polymer ?
#
loop_
_entity_poly.entity_id
_entity_poly.type
_entity_poly.pdbx_seq_one_letter_code
_entity_poly.pdbx_strand_id
1 'polypeptide(L)'
;MLSAILFLTSFIIGIVCNLSYSHLADAAITVISISLAVIISVPTALLGSPFSKSLKAMTDKEKNTKSMLGVLATYLRVAGLCSILTIAVSSLYLLKPDTSAIQMLLSKNYAILSQIASALSLALFVYNVFLMWLVLKYLITAMMNATLL
;
A
#
# COMPACT_ATOMS: atom_id res chain seq x y z
N MET A 1 -10.06 9.36 7.05
CA MET A 1 -9.79 10.73 6.55
C MET A 1 -8.30 10.94 6.22
N LEU A 2 -7.37 10.68 7.14
CA LEU A 2 -5.93 10.92 6.92
C LEU A 2 -5.38 10.23 5.66
N SER A 3 -5.76 8.98 5.40
CA SER A 3 -5.30 8.21 4.24
C SER A 3 -5.75 8.80 2.89
N ALA A 4 -6.98 9.32 2.82
CA ALA A 4 -7.50 9.96 1.63
C ALA A 4 -6.80 11.31 1.36
N ILE A 5 -6.51 12.07 2.42
CA ILE A 5 -5.78 13.34 2.31
C ILE A 5 -4.36 13.07 1.80
N LEU A 6 -3.68 12.07 2.34
CA LEU A 6 -2.31 11.72 1.95
C LEU A 6 -2.25 11.23 0.49
N PHE A 7 -3.24 10.46 0.04
CA PHE A 7 -3.35 10.04 -1.36
C PHE A 7 -3.55 11.25 -2.29
N LEU A 8 -4.48 12.16 -1.95
CA LEU A 8 -4.77 13.35 -2.74
C LEU A 8 -3.57 14.31 -2.79
N THR A 9 -2.90 14.55 -1.67
CA THR A 9 -1.71 15.42 -1.63
C THR A 9 -0.58 14.84 -2.47
N SER A 10 -0.31 13.53 -2.39
CA SER A 10 0.71 12.88 -3.21
C SER A 10 0.38 12.93 -4.71
N PHE A 11 -0.90 12.79 -5.06
CA PHE A 11 -1.37 12.90 -6.44
C PHE A 11 -1.18 14.31 -6.99
N ILE A 12 -1.57 15.33 -6.22
CA ILE A 12 -1.39 16.74 -6.60
C ILE A 12 0.09 17.09 -6.76
N ILE A 13 0.95 16.66 -5.83
CA ILE A 13 2.40 16.88 -5.92
C ILE A 13 2.96 16.21 -7.18
N GLY A 14 2.53 14.98 -7.50
CA GLY A 14 2.95 14.28 -8.72
C GLY A 14 2.61 15.05 -10.00
N ILE A 15 1.44 15.67 -10.06
CA ILE A 15 1.03 16.51 -11.19
C ILE A 15 1.82 17.81 -11.24
N VAL A 16 1.88 18.55 -10.14
CA VAL A 16 2.49 19.90 -10.08
C VAL A 16 4.00 19.83 -10.36
N CYS A 17 4.69 18.84 -9.78
CA CYS A 17 6.13 18.66 -9.94
C CYS A 17 6.52 17.91 -11.22
N ASN A 18 5.54 17.47 -12.02
CA ASN A 18 5.77 16.68 -13.25
C ASN A 18 6.75 15.50 -13.02
N LEU A 19 6.58 14.79 -11.90
CA LEU A 19 7.48 13.71 -11.51
C LEU A 19 7.27 12.48 -12.42
N SER A 20 8.35 12.02 -13.03
CA SER A 20 8.33 10.78 -13.80
C SER A 20 8.45 9.58 -12.86
N TYR A 21 7.42 8.75 -12.79
CA TYR A 21 7.41 7.54 -11.97
C TYR A 21 8.38 6.46 -12.48
N SER A 22 8.78 6.51 -13.75
CA SER A 22 9.68 5.51 -14.35
C SER A 22 11.01 5.36 -13.61
N HIS A 23 11.55 6.44 -13.04
CA HIS A 23 12.78 6.41 -12.25
C HIS A 23 12.59 5.77 -10.86
N LEU A 24 11.36 5.78 -10.35
CA LEU A 24 11.01 5.22 -9.04
C LEU A 24 10.48 3.80 -9.12
N ALA A 25 10.09 3.33 -10.32
CA ALA A 25 9.41 2.06 -10.49
C ALA A 25 10.20 0.86 -9.95
N ASP A 26 11.51 0.81 -10.21
CA ASP A 26 12.39 -0.26 -9.73
C ASP A 26 12.52 -0.26 -8.20
N ALA A 27 12.78 0.92 -7.62
CA ALA A 27 12.82 1.09 -6.17
C ALA A 27 11.46 0.77 -5.53
N ALA A 28 10.35 1.15 -6.17
CA ALA A 28 9.01 0.86 -5.69
C ALA A 28 8.75 -0.65 -5.66
N ILE A 29 9.11 -1.41 -6.70
CA ILE A 29 8.97 -2.87 -6.72
C ILE A 29 9.76 -3.49 -5.56
N THR A 30 11.01 -3.07 -5.38
CA THR A 30 11.88 -3.61 -4.32
C THR A 30 11.27 -3.35 -2.93
N VAL A 31 10.93 -2.10 -2.62
CA VAL A 31 10.36 -1.71 -1.32
C VAL A 31 9.03 -2.43 -1.07
N ILE A 32 8.15 -2.47 -2.06
CA ILE A 32 6.83 -3.08 -1.90
C ILE A 32 6.92 -4.61 -1.83
N SER A 33 7.86 -5.25 -2.52
CA SER A 33 8.07 -6.69 -2.42
C SER A 33 8.54 -7.11 -1.02
N ILE A 34 9.46 -6.36 -0.42
CA ILE A 34 9.89 -6.57 0.98
C ILE A 34 8.69 -6.36 1.92
N SER A 35 7.93 -5.30 1.70
CA SER A 35 6.73 -4.99 2.47
C SER A 35 5.69 -6.10 2.39
N LEU A 36 5.46 -6.66 1.20
CA LEU A 36 4.52 -7.75 0.99
C LEU A 36 4.97 -9.02 1.71
N ALA A 37 6.28 -9.33 1.71
CA ALA A 37 6.83 -10.45 2.47
C ALA A 37 6.53 -10.32 3.98
N VAL A 38 6.67 -9.12 4.54
CA VAL A 38 6.32 -8.83 5.94
C VAL A 38 4.81 -9.00 6.16
N ILE A 39 3.96 -8.49 5.26
CA ILE A 39 2.50 -8.62 5.35
C ILE A 39 2.07 -10.09 5.38
N ILE A 40 2.74 -10.96 4.64
CA ILE A 40 2.44 -12.40 4.61
C ILE A 40 2.97 -13.12 5.85
N SER A 41 4.16 -12.76 6.33
CA SER A 41 4.78 -13.40 7.48
C SER A 41 4.08 -13.11 8.81
N VAL A 42 3.53 -11.91 8.98
CA VAL A 42 2.84 -11.48 10.21
C VAL A 42 1.63 -12.37 10.56
N PRO A 43 0.66 -12.63 9.67
CA PRO A 43 -0.45 -13.53 9.98
C PRO A 43 0.02 -14.94 10.32
N THR A 44 1.03 -15.45 9.62
CA THR A 44 1.55 -16.81 9.81
C THR A 44 2.15 -16.96 11.21
N ALA A 45 2.94 -15.98 11.64
CA ALA A 45 3.52 -15.96 12.98
C ALA A 45 2.45 -15.79 14.06
N LEU A 46 1.43 -14.96 13.83
CA LEU A 46 0.36 -14.72 14.81
C LEU A 46 -0.57 -15.93 14.97
N LEU A 47 -0.95 -16.60 13.88
CA LEU A 47 -1.88 -17.73 13.92
C LEU A 47 -1.31 -18.93 14.71
N GLY A 48 0.00 -19.12 14.68
CA GLY A 48 0.69 -20.19 15.43
C GLY A 48 0.94 -19.87 16.91
N SER A 49 0.68 -18.65 17.37
CA SER A 49 1.02 -18.20 18.72
C SER A 49 -0.17 -18.14 19.66
N PRO A 50 0.02 -18.33 21.00
CA PRO A 50 -1.03 -18.12 22.00
C PRO A 50 -1.57 -16.68 22.00
N PHE A 51 -0.80 -15.74 21.47
CA PHE A 51 -1.14 -14.35 21.30
C PHE A 51 -2.38 -14.11 20.40
N SER A 52 -2.64 -15.00 19.42
CA SER A 52 -3.84 -14.91 18.58
C SER A 52 -5.14 -15.07 19.38
N LYS A 53 -5.13 -15.89 20.43
CA LYS A 53 -6.29 -16.08 21.32
C LYS A 53 -6.58 -14.80 22.12
N SER A 54 -5.56 -14.15 22.64
CA SER A 54 -5.68 -12.89 23.37
C SER A 54 -6.21 -11.77 22.45
N LEU A 55 -5.67 -11.64 21.24
CA LEU A 55 -6.13 -10.66 20.24
C LEU A 55 -7.59 -10.89 19.78
N LYS A 56 -8.02 -12.14 19.74
CA LYS A 56 -9.41 -12.49 19.41
C LYS A 56 -10.38 -12.13 20.54
N ALA A 57 -9.95 -12.23 21.79
CA ALA A 57 -10.74 -11.88 22.97
C ALA A 57 -10.82 -10.37 23.21
N MET A 58 -9.84 -9.59 22.75
CA MET A 58 -9.81 -8.14 22.88
C MET A 58 -10.70 -7.48 21.85
N THR A 59 -11.57 -6.57 22.31
CA THR A 59 -12.39 -5.72 21.45
C THR A 59 -11.59 -4.47 21.06
N ASP A 60 -11.65 -4.06 19.78
CA ASP A 60 -11.00 -2.85 19.32
C ASP A 60 -11.67 -1.60 19.94
N LYS A 61 -10.83 -0.70 20.49
CA LYS A 61 -11.31 0.55 21.13
C LYS A 61 -12.01 1.51 20.16
N GLU A 62 -11.60 1.49 18.88
CA GLU A 62 -12.19 2.35 17.85
C GLU A 62 -13.40 1.72 17.14
N LYS A 63 -13.43 0.38 17.07
CA LYS A 63 -14.49 -0.39 16.43
C LYS A 63 -15.09 -1.41 17.40
N ASN A 64 -15.82 -0.94 18.37
CA ASN A 64 -16.46 -1.72 19.46
C ASN A 64 -17.17 -3.03 19.05
N THR A 65 -17.38 -3.26 17.75
CA THR A 65 -18.06 -4.44 17.22
C THR A 65 -17.12 -5.51 16.65
N LYS A 66 -15.79 -5.22 16.53
CA LYS A 66 -14.81 -6.13 15.91
C LYS A 66 -13.69 -6.46 16.88
N SER A 67 -13.24 -7.72 16.86
CA SER A 67 -12.02 -8.12 17.57
C SER A 67 -10.79 -7.43 16.97
N MET A 68 -9.77 -7.17 17.80
CA MET A 68 -8.50 -6.60 17.32
C MET A 68 -7.87 -7.43 16.19
N LEU A 69 -7.99 -8.75 16.27
CA LEU A 69 -7.53 -9.65 15.22
C LEU A 69 -8.29 -9.41 13.90
N GLY A 70 -9.60 -9.19 13.95
CA GLY A 70 -10.43 -8.94 12.76
C GLY A 70 -10.10 -7.61 12.09
N VAL A 71 -9.78 -6.58 12.86
CA VAL A 71 -9.34 -5.28 12.35
C VAL A 71 -7.96 -5.41 11.69
N LEU A 72 -7.01 -6.07 12.35
CA LEU A 72 -5.68 -6.33 11.82
C LEU A 72 -5.75 -7.11 10.50
N ALA A 73 -6.56 -8.18 10.44
CA ALA A 73 -6.75 -8.96 9.22
C ALA A 73 -7.30 -8.12 8.07
N THR A 74 -8.20 -7.17 8.35
CA THR A 74 -8.72 -6.24 7.34
C THR A 74 -7.62 -5.32 6.80
N TYR A 75 -6.79 -4.73 7.68
CA TYR A 75 -5.67 -3.90 7.25
C TYR A 75 -4.64 -4.67 6.44
N LEU A 76 -4.27 -5.88 6.87
CA LEU A 76 -3.35 -6.75 6.14
C LEU A 76 -3.88 -7.10 4.75
N ARG A 77 -5.18 -7.41 4.64
CA ARG A 77 -5.80 -7.72 3.35
C ARG A 77 -5.75 -6.52 2.41
N VAL A 78 -6.12 -5.33 2.88
CA VAL A 78 -6.10 -4.10 2.07
C VAL A 78 -4.67 -3.77 1.66
N ALA A 79 -3.72 -3.80 2.60
CA ALA A 79 -2.31 -3.54 2.33
C ALA A 79 -1.73 -4.53 1.32
N GLY A 80 -2.05 -5.83 1.44
CA GLY A 80 -1.61 -6.85 0.49
C GLY A 80 -2.13 -6.62 -0.93
N LEU A 81 -3.43 -6.31 -1.07
CA LEU A 81 -4.02 -6.00 -2.38
C LEU A 81 -3.40 -4.73 -3.01
N CYS A 82 -3.22 -3.67 -2.22
CA CYS A 82 -2.55 -2.46 -2.68
C CYS A 82 -1.09 -2.72 -3.09
N SER A 83 -0.38 -3.60 -2.37
CA SER A 83 1.00 -3.98 -2.70
C SER A 83 1.07 -4.70 -4.05
N ILE A 84 0.21 -5.69 -4.28
CA ILE A 84 0.15 -6.42 -5.56
C ILE A 84 -0.17 -5.45 -6.71
N LEU A 85 -1.14 -4.55 -6.52
CA LEU A 85 -1.50 -3.55 -7.52
C LEU A 85 -0.34 -2.60 -7.82
N THR A 86 0.38 -2.14 -6.79
CA THR A 86 1.54 -1.26 -6.96
C THR A 86 2.66 -1.96 -7.72
N ILE A 87 2.96 -3.23 -7.42
CA ILE A 87 3.96 -4.02 -8.14
C ILE A 87 3.55 -4.19 -9.60
N ALA A 88 2.29 -4.54 -9.88
CA ALA A 88 1.81 -4.72 -11.23
C ALA A 88 1.93 -3.43 -12.06
N VAL A 89 1.50 -2.29 -11.52
CA VAL A 89 1.62 -0.98 -12.17
C VAL A 89 3.09 -0.60 -12.38
N SER A 90 3.96 -0.79 -11.37
CA SER A 90 5.39 -0.48 -11.49
C SER A 90 6.09 -1.35 -12.54
N SER A 91 5.71 -2.63 -12.63
CA SER A 91 6.24 -3.54 -13.65
C SER A 91 5.89 -3.09 -15.08
N LEU A 92 4.69 -2.51 -15.30
CA LEU A 92 4.32 -1.94 -16.59
C LEU A 92 5.22 -0.77 -17.00
N TYR A 93 5.68 0.05 -16.04
CA TYR A 93 6.64 1.13 -16.32
C TYR A 93 8.04 0.60 -16.69
N LEU A 94 8.45 -0.53 -16.15
CA LEU A 94 9.76 -1.14 -16.47
C LEU A 94 9.76 -1.84 -17.82
N LEU A 95 8.65 -2.41 -18.23
CA LEU A 95 8.52 -3.12 -19.51
C LEU A 95 8.70 -2.22 -20.73
N LYS A 96 8.66 -0.87 -20.56
CA LYS A 96 8.79 0.11 -21.67
C LYS A 96 8.08 -0.40 -22.93
N PRO A 97 6.74 -0.58 -22.91
CA PRO A 97 6.03 -1.05 -24.09
C PRO A 97 6.38 -0.12 -25.24
N ASP A 98 6.62 -0.69 -26.42
CA ASP A 98 6.96 0.07 -27.62
C ASP A 98 5.89 1.17 -27.82
N THR A 99 6.27 2.37 -27.43
CA THR A 99 5.37 3.51 -27.29
C THR A 99 4.85 3.98 -28.66
N SER A 100 5.45 3.52 -29.75
CA SER A 100 5.08 3.89 -31.10
C SER A 100 3.62 3.58 -31.46
N ALA A 101 3.15 2.38 -31.12
CA ALA A 101 1.76 1.98 -31.41
C ALA A 101 0.75 2.70 -30.51
N ILE A 102 1.10 2.89 -29.21
CA ILE A 102 0.24 3.58 -28.24
C ILE A 102 0.23 5.09 -28.50
N GLN A 103 1.37 5.68 -28.88
CA GLN A 103 1.46 7.07 -29.28
C GLN A 103 0.64 7.37 -30.55
N MET A 104 0.58 6.43 -31.49
CA MET A 104 -0.20 6.59 -32.72
C MET A 104 -1.71 6.59 -32.44
N LEU A 105 -2.16 5.82 -31.47
CA LEU A 105 -3.57 5.73 -31.05
C LEU A 105 -4.01 6.90 -30.15
N LEU A 106 -3.10 7.49 -29.37
CA LEU A 106 -3.41 8.50 -28.34
C LEU A 106 -2.77 9.88 -28.61
N SER A 107 -2.33 10.16 -29.85
CA SER A 107 -1.40 11.23 -30.22
C SER A 107 -1.72 12.63 -29.68
N LYS A 108 -2.98 12.97 -29.43
CA LYS A 108 -3.38 14.33 -29.02
C LYS A 108 -3.35 14.57 -27.50
N ASN A 109 -3.45 13.52 -26.67
CA ASN A 109 -3.56 13.63 -25.21
C ASN A 109 -2.53 12.76 -24.46
N TYR A 110 -1.57 12.16 -25.16
CA TYR A 110 -0.62 11.22 -24.59
C TYR A 110 0.20 11.83 -23.43
N ALA A 111 0.66 13.06 -23.58
CA ALA A 111 1.45 13.75 -22.56
C ALA A 111 0.66 13.93 -21.25
N ILE A 112 -0.59 14.36 -21.34
CA ILE A 112 -1.46 14.57 -20.18
C ILE A 112 -1.80 13.23 -19.54
N LEU A 113 -2.11 12.21 -20.33
CA LEU A 113 -2.46 10.89 -19.83
C LEU A 113 -1.26 10.21 -19.13
N SER A 114 -0.04 10.34 -19.70
CA SER A 114 1.17 9.80 -19.08
C SER A 114 1.52 10.52 -17.78
N GLN A 115 1.31 11.82 -17.68
CA GLN A 115 1.50 12.61 -16.46
C GLN A 115 0.51 12.18 -15.36
N ILE A 116 -0.77 12.04 -15.70
CA ILE A 116 -1.80 11.57 -14.78
C ILE A 116 -1.48 10.15 -14.30
N ALA A 117 -1.09 9.26 -15.21
CA ALA A 117 -0.71 7.89 -14.86
C ALA A 117 0.50 7.85 -13.92
N SER A 118 1.54 8.66 -14.17
CA SER A 118 2.71 8.78 -13.29
C SER A 118 2.35 9.32 -11.91
N ALA A 119 1.52 10.35 -11.83
CA ALA A 119 1.05 10.91 -10.57
C ALA A 119 0.20 9.92 -9.77
N LEU A 120 -0.67 9.16 -10.45
CA LEU A 120 -1.48 8.12 -9.82
C LEU A 120 -0.62 6.97 -9.28
N SER A 121 0.39 6.55 -10.02
CA SER A 121 1.32 5.50 -9.59
C SER A 121 2.15 5.93 -8.39
N LEU A 122 2.61 7.18 -8.36
CA LEU A 122 3.30 7.77 -7.21
C LEU A 122 2.38 7.82 -5.99
N ALA A 123 1.14 8.27 -6.15
CA ALA A 123 0.16 8.33 -5.06
C ALA A 123 -0.14 6.92 -4.51
N LEU A 124 -0.25 5.93 -5.38
CA LEU A 124 -0.46 4.54 -4.99
C LEU A 124 0.74 3.98 -4.20
N PHE A 125 1.97 4.30 -4.62
CA PHE A 125 3.19 3.91 -3.92
C PHE A 125 3.25 4.52 -2.52
N VAL A 126 3.05 5.84 -2.40
CA VAL A 126 3.05 6.55 -1.10
C VAL A 126 1.94 6.02 -0.18
N TYR A 127 0.77 5.79 -0.73
CA TYR A 127 -0.35 5.21 0.00
C TYR A 127 -0.04 3.81 0.55
N ASN A 128 0.66 2.98 -0.24
CA ASN A 128 1.08 1.67 0.19
C ASN A 128 2.09 1.73 1.36
N VAL A 129 3.09 2.59 1.26
CA VAL A 129 4.05 2.83 2.37
C VAL A 129 3.32 3.28 3.64
N PHE A 130 2.32 4.14 3.50
CA PHE A 130 1.49 4.58 4.63
C PHE A 130 0.69 3.42 5.25
N LEU A 131 0.09 2.55 4.43
CA LEU A 131 -0.62 1.36 4.93
C LEU A 131 0.32 0.43 5.69
N MET A 132 1.55 0.24 5.23
CA MET A 132 2.57 -0.54 5.93
C MET A 132 2.88 0.04 7.31
N TRP A 133 3.11 1.35 7.37
CA TRP A 133 3.32 2.04 8.64
C TRP A 133 2.12 1.86 9.60
N LEU A 134 0.91 1.93 9.07
CA LEU A 134 -0.31 1.77 9.86
C LEU A 134 -0.45 0.34 10.41
N VAL A 135 -0.17 -0.67 9.57
CA VAL A 135 -0.16 -2.08 10.00
C VAL A 135 0.87 -2.29 11.11
N LEU A 136 2.09 -1.77 10.94
CA LEU A 136 3.16 -1.90 11.92
C LEU A 136 2.77 -1.22 13.25
N LYS A 137 2.27 0.00 13.20
CA LYS A 137 1.79 0.74 14.37
C LYS A 137 0.70 -0.05 15.12
N TYR A 138 -0.27 -0.57 14.37
CA TYR A 138 -1.35 -1.36 14.96
C TYR A 138 -0.85 -2.65 15.61
N LEU A 139 0.10 -3.32 14.96
CA LEU A 139 0.71 -4.54 15.49
C LEU A 139 1.45 -4.27 16.81
N ILE A 140 2.29 -3.23 16.87
CA ILE A 140 3.02 -2.83 18.08
C ILE A 140 2.03 -2.52 19.21
N THR A 141 0.99 -1.73 18.92
CA THR A 141 -0.03 -1.39 19.93
C THR A 141 -0.76 -2.63 20.45
N ALA A 142 -1.07 -3.57 19.56
CA ALA A 142 -1.71 -4.83 19.92
C ALA A 142 -0.79 -5.70 20.82
N MET A 143 0.51 -5.76 20.50
CA MET A 143 1.49 -6.47 21.31
C MET A 143 1.64 -5.86 22.71
N MET A 144 1.74 -4.54 22.81
CA MET A 144 1.85 -3.85 24.09
C MET A 144 0.62 -4.08 24.99
N ASN A 145 -0.57 -4.05 24.41
CA ASN A 145 -1.80 -4.32 25.18
C ASN A 145 -1.91 -5.77 25.65
N ALA A 146 -1.34 -6.72 24.90
CA ALA A 146 -1.40 -8.13 25.26
C ALA A 146 -0.36 -8.52 26.33
N THR A 147 0.71 -7.74 26.51
CA THR A 147 1.70 -7.96 27.57
C THR A 147 1.26 -7.41 28.94
N LEU A 148 0.19 -6.61 28.96
CA LEU A 148 -0.37 -6.01 30.18
C LEU A 148 -1.50 -6.86 30.81
N LEU A 149 -1.85 -7.99 30.21
CA LEU A 149 -2.84 -8.96 30.69
C LEU A 149 -2.19 -10.25 31.16
#